data_a2b5810c3f6e2cc55245e4cb91a9a681
#
_entry.id   a2b5810c3f6e2cc55245e4cb91a9a681
#
_cell.length_a   1.000
_cell.length_b   1.000
_cell.length_c   1.000
_cell.angle_alpha   90.00
_cell.angle_beta   90.00
_cell.angle_gamma   90.00
#
_symmetry.space_group_name_H-M   'P 1'
#
loop_
_entity.id
_entity.type
_entity.pdbx_description
1 polymer ?
#
loop_
_entity_poly.entity_id
_entity_poly.type
_entity_poly.pdbx_seq_one_letter_code
_entity_poly.pdbx_strand_id
1 'polypeptide(L)'
;MEDEEMEFLDGTWKKEVTSWEALLGEELLDQEVVLEGAVHSIRNMGDVAFVILRRREGLFQTVFENEKANLSIHDLKEAMTLRVKGILNAEERAPHGREIRIREIEILSQPAEPMPLAIDKWKLNTSLEAKLNLRPIALRNIQERSKFKIQEALTRAFRDYLYENGFTEIHTPKIGARGAEGGANLFKFSYFHKPAVLAQSPQFYKQMMVGVFDRVFETGPVFRAEKHNTKRHLNEYTSLDFEMGYIDSFEEIMAMETGFLQYAVALLQKDYAKELQILKVQLRRNYGNGNRIPPVCHESSENRICKRSTDFEA
;
A
#
# COMPACT_ATOMS: atom_id res chain seq x y z
N MET A 1 30.05 5.22 -38.54
CA MET A 1 29.45 5.00 -37.23
C MET A 1 28.07 5.63 -37.36
N GLU A 2 27.08 4.76 -37.59
CA GLU A 2 25.69 5.17 -37.62
C GLU A 2 25.32 5.55 -36.19
N ASP A 3 24.79 6.77 -36.03
CA ASP A 3 24.20 7.22 -34.74
C ASP A 3 23.00 6.32 -34.48
N GLU A 4 23.17 5.33 -33.59
CA GLU A 4 22.03 4.62 -32.98
C GLU A 4 21.25 5.66 -32.17
N GLU A 5 20.15 6.13 -32.73
CA GLU A 5 19.18 6.96 -32.04
C GLU A 5 18.74 6.21 -30.78
N MET A 6 19.07 6.74 -29.62
CA MET A 6 18.65 6.21 -28.34
C MET A 6 17.13 6.33 -28.23
N GLU A 7 16.42 5.23 -28.45
CA GLU A 7 14.98 5.15 -28.31
C GLU A 7 14.62 5.27 -26.81
N PHE A 8 14.08 6.40 -26.38
CA PHE A 8 13.55 6.56 -25.04
C PHE A 8 12.28 5.71 -24.90
N LEU A 9 12.33 4.72 -24.01
CA LEU A 9 11.16 3.95 -23.63
C LEU A 9 10.16 4.85 -22.89
N ASP A 10 9.04 5.12 -23.51
CA ASP A 10 7.96 5.99 -22.99
C ASP A 10 7.12 5.36 -21.85
N GLY A 11 7.55 4.22 -21.33
CA GLY A 11 6.82 3.46 -20.30
C GLY A 11 5.69 2.58 -20.84
N THR A 12 5.41 2.60 -22.14
CA THR A 12 4.36 1.77 -22.79
C THR A 12 4.93 0.57 -23.53
N TRP A 13 6.12 0.15 -23.21
CA TRP A 13 6.91 -0.87 -23.88
C TRP A 13 6.32 -2.29 -23.85
N LYS A 14 5.15 -2.52 -23.22
CA LYS A 14 4.38 -3.76 -23.29
C LYS A 14 3.05 -3.58 -24.02
N LYS A 15 3.08 -3.05 -25.22
CA LYS A 15 1.88 -2.81 -26.05
C LYS A 15 1.06 -4.04 -26.34
N GLU A 16 1.66 -5.22 -26.25
CA GLU A 16 0.97 -6.51 -26.49
C GLU A 16 0.10 -6.98 -25.31
N VAL A 17 0.31 -6.42 -24.11
CA VAL A 17 -0.44 -6.79 -22.91
C VAL A 17 -1.66 -5.92 -22.76
N THR A 18 -2.83 -6.54 -22.68
CA THR A 18 -4.11 -5.86 -22.48
C THR A 18 -4.15 -5.15 -21.14
N SER A 19 -4.57 -3.89 -21.10
CA SER A 19 -4.68 -3.11 -19.87
C SER A 19 -5.78 -3.69 -18.96
N TRP A 20 -5.66 -3.43 -17.64
CA TRP A 20 -6.63 -3.93 -16.67
C TRP A 20 -8.02 -3.33 -16.91
N GLU A 21 -8.07 -2.05 -17.25
CA GLU A 21 -9.30 -1.32 -17.55
C GLU A 21 -10.00 -1.92 -18.79
N ALA A 22 -9.25 -2.24 -19.83
CA ALA A 22 -9.77 -2.86 -21.04
C ALA A 22 -10.30 -4.29 -20.77
N LEU A 23 -9.64 -5.07 -19.90
CA LEU A 23 -10.14 -6.37 -19.47
C LEU A 23 -11.46 -6.29 -18.70
N LEU A 24 -11.72 -5.19 -18.00
CA LEU A 24 -12.97 -4.95 -17.28
C LEU A 24 -14.05 -4.30 -18.16
N GLY A 25 -13.67 -3.74 -19.30
CA GLY A 25 -14.58 -3.12 -20.27
C GLY A 25 -15.43 -4.16 -21.04
N GLU A 26 -16.42 -3.69 -21.78
CA GLU A 26 -17.26 -4.54 -22.63
C GLU A 26 -16.71 -4.70 -24.05
N GLU A 27 -15.82 -3.81 -24.45
CA GLU A 27 -15.31 -3.70 -25.82
C GLU A 27 -14.51 -4.92 -26.28
N LEU A 28 -13.83 -5.62 -25.35
CA LEU A 28 -13.01 -6.79 -25.64
C LEU A 28 -13.69 -8.13 -25.34
N LEU A 29 -14.99 -8.13 -25.03
CA LEU A 29 -15.72 -9.39 -24.87
C LEU A 29 -15.67 -10.21 -26.16
N ASP A 30 -15.48 -11.53 -26.00
CA ASP A 30 -15.31 -12.52 -27.06
C ASP A 30 -14.13 -12.27 -28.00
N GLN A 31 -13.23 -11.35 -27.62
CA GLN A 31 -11.99 -11.07 -28.35
C GLN A 31 -10.78 -11.70 -27.67
N GLU A 32 -9.73 -11.84 -28.45
CA GLU A 32 -8.45 -12.32 -27.97
C GLU A 32 -7.73 -11.24 -27.17
N VAL A 33 -7.27 -11.59 -25.97
CA VAL A 33 -6.56 -10.71 -25.04
C VAL A 33 -5.31 -11.37 -24.51
N VAL A 34 -4.37 -10.56 -24.03
CA VAL A 34 -3.12 -11.02 -23.44
C VAL A 34 -3.02 -10.49 -22.00
N LEU A 35 -2.81 -11.40 -21.05
CA LEU A 35 -2.64 -11.07 -19.65
C LEU A 35 -1.32 -11.63 -19.13
N GLU A 36 -0.50 -10.79 -18.50
CA GLU A 36 0.66 -11.21 -17.72
C GLU A 36 0.36 -11.15 -16.23
N GLY A 37 0.79 -12.15 -15.48
CA GLY A 37 0.59 -12.16 -14.03
C GLY A 37 1.29 -13.32 -13.34
N ALA A 38 1.43 -13.21 -12.01
CA ALA A 38 1.95 -14.31 -11.21
C ALA A 38 0.80 -15.25 -10.80
N VAL A 39 0.99 -16.55 -10.93
CA VAL A 39 0.04 -17.57 -10.48
C VAL A 39 -0.15 -17.43 -8.97
N HIS A 40 -1.37 -17.08 -8.58
CA HIS A 40 -1.77 -16.91 -7.19
C HIS A 40 -2.29 -18.22 -6.59
N SER A 41 -3.11 -18.93 -7.36
CA SER A 41 -3.64 -20.25 -7.01
C SER A 41 -4.08 -21.00 -8.27
N ILE A 42 -4.09 -22.32 -8.16
CA ILE A 42 -4.60 -23.23 -9.19
C ILE A 42 -5.67 -24.12 -8.55
N ARG A 43 -6.85 -24.20 -9.17
CA ARG A 43 -7.92 -25.13 -8.80
C ARG A 43 -8.15 -26.08 -9.95
N ASN A 44 -7.58 -27.26 -9.84
CA ASN A 44 -7.76 -28.31 -10.84
C ASN A 44 -9.07 -29.06 -10.56
N MET A 45 -9.98 -29.11 -11.56
CA MET A 45 -11.28 -29.78 -11.51
C MET A 45 -11.36 -30.97 -12.47
N GLY A 46 -10.21 -31.43 -12.93
CA GLY A 46 -10.11 -32.51 -13.93
C GLY A 46 -9.86 -31.96 -15.35
N ASP A 47 -10.85 -31.93 -16.20
CA ASP A 47 -10.71 -31.45 -17.59
C ASP A 47 -10.52 -29.94 -17.68
N VAL A 48 -10.96 -29.23 -16.66
CA VAL A 48 -10.87 -27.77 -16.54
C VAL A 48 -10.12 -27.39 -15.26
N ALA A 49 -9.28 -26.37 -15.32
CA ALA A 49 -8.65 -25.78 -14.15
C ALA A 49 -8.80 -24.25 -14.15
N PHE A 50 -8.98 -23.68 -12.97
CA PHE A 50 -8.97 -22.23 -12.77
C PHE A 50 -7.57 -21.82 -12.33
N VAL A 51 -6.90 -20.99 -13.14
CA VAL A 51 -5.60 -20.40 -12.84
C VAL A 51 -5.83 -18.94 -12.50
N ILE A 52 -5.67 -18.60 -11.23
CA ILE A 52 -5.87 -17.22 -10.78
C ILE A 52 -4.54 -16.47 -10.89
N LEU A 53 -4.51 -15.45 -11.73
CA LEU A 53 -3.34 -14.60 -11.92
C LEU A 53 -3.43 -13.35 -11.04
N ARG A 54 -2.32 -13.01 -10.38
CA ARG A 54 -2.19 -11.83 -9.54
C ARG A 54 -1.40 -10.75 -10.27
N ARG A 55 -1.98 -9.55 -10.28
CA ARG A 55 -1.36 -8.31 -10.72
C ARG A 55 -1.40 -7.24 -9.62
N ARG A 56 -0.90 -6.04 -9.91
CA ARG A 56 -0.98 -4.91 -8.98
C ARG A 56 -2.44 -4.48 -8.74
N GLU A 57 -3.29 -4.56 -9.74
CA GLU A 57 -4.69 -4.13 -9.69
C GLU A 57 -5.58 -5.15 -8.95
N GLY A 58 -5.19 -6.43 -8.95
CA GLY A 58 -5.97 -7.48 -8.29
C GLY A 58 -5.67 -8.89 -8.75
N LEU A 59 -6.68 -9.74 -8.58
CA LEU A 59 -6.69 -11.13 -9.02
C LEU A 59 -7.60 -11.24 -10.24
N PHE A 60 -7.16 -11.94 -11.28
CA PHE A 60 -7.94 -12.21 -12.48
C PHE A 60 -8.06 -13.72 -12.70
N GLN A 61 -9.27 -14.18 -13.00
CA GLN A 61 -9.54 -15.59 -13.27
C GLN A 61 -9.21 -15.93 -14.72
N THR A 62 -8.43 -16.99 -14.91
CA THR A 62 -8.24 -17.60 -16.21
C THR A 62 -8.68 -19.07 -16.16
N VAL A 63 -9.22 -19.57 -17.24
CA VAL A 63 -9.73 -20.94 -17.38
C VAL A 63 -8.82 -21.72 -18.30
N PHE A 64 -8.24 -22.77 -17.76
CA PHE A 64 -7.40 -23.71 -18.47
C PHE A 64 -8.24 -24.92 -18.87
N GLU A 65 -8.18 -25.31 -20.13
CA GLU A 65 -8.82 -26.51 -20.67
C GLU A 65 -7.73 -27.40 -21.29
N ASN A 66 -7.60 -28.65 -20.83
CA ASN A 66 -6.50 -29.55 -21.23
C ASN A 66 -6.37 -29.75 -22.76
N GLU A 67 -7.48 -29.75 -23.49
CA GLU A 67 -7.46 -29.97 -24.94
C GLU A 67 -7.11 -28.73 -25.76
N LYS A 68 -7.12 -27.53 -25.15
CA LYS A 68 -6.96 -26.25 -25.85
C LYS A 68 -5.67 -25.52 -25.55
N ALA A 69 -5.03 -25.83 -24.41
CA ALA A 69 -3.80 -25.19 -23.99
C ALA A 69 -2.58 -25.92 -24.59
N ASN A 70 -1.52 -25.15 -24.81
CA ASN A 70 -0.24 -25.62 -25.35
C ASN A 70 0.66 -26.31 -24.32
N LEU A 71 0.25 -26.38 -23.05
CA LEU A 71 0.96 -26.98 -21.92
C LEU A 71 0.02 -27.90 -21.14
N SER A 72 0.60 -28.77 -20.28
CA SER A 72 -0.16 -29.51 -19.28
C SER A 72 -0.42 -28.68 -18.03
N ILE A 73 -1.57 -28.85 -17.38
CA ILE A 73 -1.85 -28.21 -16.08
C ILE A 73 -0.84 -28.62 -15.00
N HIS A 74 -0.24 -29.81 -15.13
CA HIS A 74 0.78 -30.31 -14.19
C HIS A 74 2.11 -29.56 -14.29
N ASP A 75 2.37 -28.84 -15.39
CA ASP A 75 3.54 -28.01 -15.59
C ASP A 75 3.41 -26.65 -14.89
N LEU A 76 2.16 -26.26 -14.54
CA LEU A 76 1.89 -24.99 -13.88
C LEU A 76 2.00 -25.12 -12.35
N LYS A 77 2.66 -24.16 -11.73
CA LYS A 77 2.84 -24.08 -10.27
C LYS A 77 2.53 -22.69 -9.77
N GLU A 78 2.12 -22.60 -8.51
CA GLU A 78 1.97 -21.31 -7.81
C GLU A 78 3.28 -20.52 -7.84
N ALA A 79 3.16 -19.21 -7.91
CA ALA A 79 4.26 -18.24 -8.03
C ALA A 79 4.99 -18.22 -9.38
N MET A 80 4.69 -19.08 -10.34
CA MET A 80 5.13 -18.86 -11.72
C MET A 80 4.61 -17.53 -12.24
N THR A 81 5.37 -16.86 -13.10
CA THR A 81 4.89 -15.71 -13.86
C THR A 81 4.58 -16.18 -15.27
N LEU A 82 3.37 -15.93 -15.70
CA LEU A 82 2.84 -16.38 -16.99
C LEU A 82 2.44 -15.17 -17.85
N ARG A 83 2.61 -15.33 -19.16
CA ARG A 83 1.85 -14.61 -20.17
C ARG A 83 0.80 -15.54 -20.71
N VAL A 84 -0.45 -15.14 -20.61
CA VAL A 84 -1.61 -15.92 -21.03
C VAL A 84 -2.28 -15.18 -22.18
N LYS A 85 -2.50 -15.87 -23.29
CA LYS A 85 -3.28 -15.43 -24.44
C LYS A 85 -4.56 -16.26 -24.51
N GLY A 86 -5.69 -15.62 -24.69
CA GLY A 86 -6.97 -16.31 -24.68
C GLY A 86 -8.15 -15.40 -24.98
N ILE A 87 -9.35 -15.94 -24.92
CA ILE A 87 -10.59 -15.22 -25.19
C ILE A 87 -11.18 -14.70 -23.89
N LEU A 88 -11.49 -13.41 -23.86
CA LEU A 88 -12.16 -12.75 -22.73
C LEU A 88 -13.67 -13.07 -22.80
N ASN A 89 -14.22 -13.69 -21.78
CA ASN A 89 -15.63 -14.03 -21.68
C ASN A 89 -16.29 -13.39 -20.47
N ALA A 90 -17.58 -13.08 -20.58
CA ALA A 90 -18.41 -12.75 -19.44
C ALA A 90 -18.71 -14.03 -18.63
N GLU A 91 -18.48 -13.97 -17.30
CA GLU A 91 -18.80 -15.05 -16.37
C GLU A 91 -19.16 -14.45 -15.00
N GLU A 92 -20.43 -14.49 -14.65
CA GLU A 92 -20.96 -13.86 -13.42
C GLU A 92 -20.32 -14.38 -12.13
N ARG A 93 -19.86 -15.64 -12.12
CA ARG A 93 -19.23 -16.27 -10.96
C ARG A 93 -17.74 -15.93 -10.83
N ALA A 94 -17.14 -15.42 -11.90
CA ALA A 94 -15.75 -15.01 -11.87
C ALA A 94 -15.55 -13.68 -11.11
N PRO A 95 -14.41 -13.47 -10.47
CA PRO A 95 -14.04 -12.14 -9.99
C PRO A 95 -14.18 -11.12 -11.12
N HIS A 96 -14.81 -9.98 -10.85
CA HIS A 96 -15.08 -8.93 -11.84
C HIS A 96 -16.10 -9.30 -12.94
N GLY A 97 -16.82 -10.44 -12.84
CA GLY A 97 -17.79 -10.87 -13.84
C GLY A 97 -17.17 -11.31 -15.19
N ARG A 98 -15.85 -11.59 -15.20
CA ARG A 98 -15.09 -11.90 -16.42
C ARG A 98 -14.02 -12.94 -16.18
N GLU A 99 -13.72 -13.72 -17.22
CA GLU A 99 -12.62 -14.69 -17.23
C GLU A 99 -11.95 -14.74 -18.61
N ILE A 100 -10.69 -15.19 -18.65
CA ILE A 100 -9.99 -15.47 -19.90
C ILE A 100 -9.93 -16.98 -20.09
N ARG A 101 -10.50 -17.48 -21.18
CA ARG A 101 -10.32 -18.88 -21.60
C ARG A 101 -9.01 -19.00 -22.35
N ILE A 102 -8.08 -19.73 -21.76
CA ILE A 102 -6.69 -19.84 -22.21
C ILE A 102 -6.61 -20.61 -23.53
N ARG A 103 -5.82 -20.07 -24.46
CA ARG A 103 -5.38 -20.76 -25.69
C ARG A 103 -3.90 -21.03 -25.69
N GLU A 104 -3.12 -20.09 -25.16
CA GLU A 104 -1.67 -20.17 -25.14
C GLU A 104 -1.12 -19.67 -23.81
N ILE A 105 -0.09 -20.34 -23.31
CA ILE A 105 0.63 -19.96 -22.11
C ILE A 105 2.12 -19.92 -22.44
N GLU A 106 2.75 -18.82 -22.07
CA GLU A 106 4.20 -18.66 -22.01
C GLU A 106 4.64 -18.55 -20.54
N ILE A 107 5.56 -19.42 -20.11
CA ILE A 107 6.15 -19.36 -18.78
C ILE A 107 7.29 -18.33 -18.80
N LEU A 108 7.07 -17.16 -18.21
CA LEU A 108 8.08 -16.10 -18.15
C LEU A 108 9.10 -16.35 -17.05
N SER A 109 8.67 -16.91 -15.93
CA SER A 109 9.56 -17.34 -14.84
C SER A 109 8.90 -18.39 -13.96
N GLN A 110 9.76 -19.19 -13.30
CA GLN A 110 9.30 -20.19 -12.34
C GLN A 110 10.08 -20.07 -11.02
N PRO A 111 9.47 -20.37 -9.88
CA PRO A 111 10.16 -20.40 -8.61
C PRO A 111 11.11 -21.59 -8.54
N ALA A 112 12.27 -21.39 -7.90
CA ALA A 112 13.25 -22.46 -7.66
C ALA A 112 12.73 -23.51 -6.68
N GLU A 113 11.91 -23.08 -5.70
CA GLU A 113 11.35 -23.90 -4.63
C GLU A 113 9.83 -23.71 -4.53
N PRO A 114 9.10 -24.70 -4.00
CA PRO A 114 7.69 -24.57 -3.71
C PRO A 114 7.38 -23.41 -2.75
N MET A 115 6.19 -22.84 -2.88
CA MET A 115 5.77 -21.73 -2.01
C MET A 115 5.66 -22.20 -0.53
N PRO A 116 6.40 -21.57 0.39
CA PRO A 116 6.39 -21.95 1.81
C PRO A 116 5.13 -21.55 2.56
N LEU A 117 4.28 -20.71 1.96
CA LEU A 117 3.01 -20.25 2.51
C LEU A 117 1.90 -20.31 1.45
N ALA A 118 0.75 -20.87 1.82
CA ALA A 118 -0.45 -20.80 0.99
C ALA A 118 -1.04 -19.38 1.07
N ILE A 119 -0.77 -18.56 0.05
CA ILE A 119 -1.19 -17.15 0.01
C ILE A 119 -2.62 -16.96 -0.50
N ASP A 120 -3.24 -17.99 -1.05
CA ASP A 120 -4.60 -18.03 -1.62
C ASP A 120 -5.70 -17.93 -0.56
N LYS A 121 -5.39 -18.23 0.70
CA LYS A 121 -6.36 -18.14 1.80
C LYS A 121 -6.71 -16.71 2.12
N TRP A 122 -7.98 -16.46 2.44
CA TRP A 122 -8.44 -15.12 2.84
C TRP A 122 -7.57 -14.53 3.94
N LYS A 123 -7.23 -15.30 4.96
CA LYS A 123 -6.34 -14.91 6.05
C LYS A 123 -5.19 -15.91 6.17
N LEU A 124 -3.97 -15.40 6.27
CA LEU A 124 -2.82 -16.25 6.56
C LEU A 124 -2.92 -16.77 8.01
N ASN A 125 -3.09 -18.08 8.14
CA ASN A 125 -3.13 -18.74 9.45
C ASN A 125 -1.72 -19.13 9.86
N THR A 126 -0.91 -18.13 10.23
CA THR A 126 0.48 -18.31 10.64
C THR A 126 0.86 -17.25 11.68
N SER A 127 1.94 -17.49 12.44
CA SER A 127 2.43 -16.56 13.46
C SER A 127 2.92 -15.24 12.82
N LEU A 128 3.01 -14.18 13.63
CA LEU A 128 3.60 -12.91 13.20
C LEU A 128 5.08 -13.10 12.79
N GLU A 129 5.82 -13.87 13.55
CA GLU A 129 7.22 -14.19 13.28
C GLU A 129 7.39 -14.86 11.91
N ALA A 130 6.59 -15.88 11.59
CA ALA A 130 6.63 -16.52 10.28
C ALA A 130 6.25 -15.56 9.15
N LYS A 131 5.26 -14.65 9.36
CA LYS A 131 4.94 -13.60 8.38
C LYS A 131 6.09 -12.64 8.16
N LEU A 132 6.84 -12.29 9.21
CA LEU A 132 7.98 -11.39 9.12
C LEU A 132 9.17 -12.06 8.42
N ASN A 133 9.46 -13.31 8.76
CA ASN A 133 10.56 -14.07 8.15
C ASN A 133 10.29 -14.38 6.67
N LEU A 134 9.03 -14.65 6.32
CA LEU A 134 8.60 -14.93 4.94
C LEU A 134 7.89 -13.73 4.31
N ARG A 135 8.25 -12.52 4.72
CA ARG A 135 7.60 -11.26 4.30
C ARG A 135 7.43 -11.10 2.79
N PRO A 136 8.43 -11.40 1.92
CA PRO A 136 8.28 -11.28 0.48
C PRO A 136 7.13 -12.12 -0.09
N ILE A 137 6.75 -13.20 0.61
CA ILE A 137 5.68 -14.11 0.22
C ILE A 137 4.39 -13.76 0.95
N ALA A 138 4.44 -13.55 2.27
CA ALA A 138 3.28 -13.20 3.07
C ALA A 138 2.55 -11.94 2.54
N LEU A 139 3.29 -10.94 2.09
CA LEU A 139 2.74 -9.70 1.52
C LEU A 139 2.02 -9.89 0.18
N ARG A 140 2.14 -11.05 -0.46
CA ARG A 140 1.36 -11.38 -1.66
C ARG A 140 -0.08 -11.79 -1.34
N ASN A 141 -0.38 -12.09 -0.07
CA ASN A 141 -1.75 -12.34 0.38
C ASN A 141 -2.60 -11.06 0.29
N ILE A 142 -3.87 -11.21 -0.08
CA ILE A 142 -4.75 -10.08 -0.35
C ILE A 142 -4.98 -9.18 0.87
N GLN A 143 -5.15 -9.75 2.08
CA GLN A 143 -5.33 -8.96 3.29
C GLN A 143 -4.05 -8.25 3.72
N GLU A 144 -2.90 -8.94 3.70
CA GLU A 144 -1.63 -8.34 4.08
C GLU A 144 -1.27 -7.18 3.13
N ARG A 145 -1.47 -7.35 1.84
CA ARG A 145 -1.28 -6.32 0.81
C ARG A 145 -2.20 -5.12 1.01
N SER A 146 -3.47 -5.33 1.33
CA SER A 146 -4.46 -4.26 1.49
C SER A 146 -4.09 -3.28 2.59
N LYS A 147 -3.37 -3.71 3.64
CA LYS A 147 -2.87 -2.81 4.70
C LYS A 147 -1.94 -1.74 4.13
N PHE A 148 -1.04 -2.11 3.22
CA PHE A 148 -0.11 -1.17 2.58
C PHE A 148 -0.83 -0.22 1.61
N LYS A 149 -1.92 -0.68 0.98
CA LYS A 149 -2.75 0.20 0.15
C LYS A 149 -3.49 1.24 1.00
N ILE A 150 -3.94 0.90 2.20
CA ILE A 150 -4.50 1.89 3.14
C ILE A 150 -3.42 2.86 3.64
N GLN A 151 -2.21 2.38 3.92
CA GLN A 151 -1.09 3.24 4.29
C GLN A 151 -0.74 4.23 3.16
N GLU A 152 -0.67 3.76 1.92
CA GLU A 152 -0.50 4.60 0.72
C GLU A 152 -1.59 5.68 0.64
N ALA A 153 -2.86 5.28 0.82
CA ALA A 153 -4.00 6.19 0.76
C ALA A 153 -3.92 7.30 1.81
N LEU A 154 -3.56 6.96 3.06
CA LEU A 154 -3.42 7.94 4.14
C LEU A 154 -2.28 8.92 3.87
N THR A 155 -1.15 8.43 3.39
CA THR A 155 0.00 9.28 3.02
C THR A 155 -0.34 10.20 1.86
N ARG A 156 -1.04 9.68 0.83
CA ARG A 156 -1.54 10.49 -0.29
C ARG A 156 -2.52 11.55 0.19
N ALA A 157 -3.53 11.17 0.97
CA ALA A 157 -4.51 12.10 1.51
C ALA A 157 -3.87 13.25 2.30
N PHE A 158 -2.84 12.95 3.09
CA PHE A 158 -2.11 13.95 3.86
C PHE A 158 -1.41 14.96 2.96
N ARG A 159 -0.71 14.47 1.94
CA ARG A 159 -0.04 15.34 0.97
C ARG A 159 -1.02 16.18 0.18
N ASP A 160 -2.03 15.53 -0.43
CA ASP A 160 -3.01 16.21 -1.27
C ASP A 160 -3.70 17.33 -0.47
N TYR A 161 -4.20 17.01 0.73
CA TYR A 161 -4.89 17.97 1.59
C TYR A 161 -4.00 19.14 2.01
N LEU A 162 -2.74 18.90 2.39
CA LEU A 162 -1.84 19.96 2.81
C LEU A 162 -1.36 20.84 1.65
N TYR A 163 -1.12 20.28 0.47
CA TYR A 163 -0.85 21.07 -0.73
C TYR A 163 -2.03 21.98 -1.10
N GLU A 164 -3.26 21.48 -1.03
CA GLU A 164 -4.47 22.26 -1.26
C GLU A 164 -4.64 23.41 -0.25
N ASN A 165 -4.07 23.28 0.96
CA ASN A 165 -4.10 24.30 2.01
C ASN A 165 -2.83 25.15 2.10
N GLY A 166 -1.99 25.14 1.05
CA GLY A 166 -0.84 26.03 0.90
C GLY A 166 0.39 25.65 1.72
N PHE A 167 0.53 24.38 2.11
CA PHE A 167 1.71 23.89 2.79
C PHE A 167 2.81 23.49 1.80
N THR A 168 4.07 23.68 2.22
CA THR A 168 5.25 23.22 1.50
C THR A 168 5.79 21.93 2.11
N GLU A 169 5.97 20.87 1.30
CA GLU A 169 6.63 19.65 1.78
C GLU A 169 8.13 19.89 1.96
N ILE A 170 8.65 19.50 3.12
CA ILE A 170 10.07 19.57 3.46
C ILE A 170 10.61 18.16 3.72
N HIS A 171 11.91 17.99 3.50
CA HIS A 171 12.63 16.74 3.80
C HIS A 171 13.79 17.03 4.73
N THR A 172 13.75 16.44 5.92
CA THR A 172 14.68 16.79 6.99
C THR A 172 15.67 15.66 7.29
N PRO A 173 16.91 16.00 7.74
CA PRO A 173 17.87 15.02 8.21
C PRO A 173 17.32 14.17 9.37
N LYS A 174 17.64 12.87 9.35
CA LYS A 174 17.22 11.93 10.40
C LYS A 174 18.34 11.55 11.37
N ILE A 175 19.55 12.04 11.12
CA ILE A 175 20.69 11.96 12.02
C ILE A 175 21.00 13.35 12.54
N GLY A 176 20.97 13.53 13.86
CA GLY A 176 21.20 14.81 14.52
C GLY A 176 22.15 14.71 15.71
N ALA A 177 22.64 15.84 16.17
CA ALA A 177 23.52 15.90 17.34
C ALA A 177 22.77 15.77 18.68
N ARG A 178 21.44 16.05 18.67
CA ARG A 178 20.59 16.03 19.88
C ARG A 178 19.14 15.69 19.53
N GLY A 179 18.36 15.23 20.52
CA GLY A 179 16.93 15.00 20.37
C GLY A 179 16.15 16.30 20.26
N ALA A 180 15.05 16.26 19.53
CA ALA A 180 14.14 17.37 19.32
C ALA A 180 13.10 17.52 20.44
N GLU A 181 12.78 16.42 21.13
CA GLU A 181 11.76 16.37 22.18
C GLU A 181 12.41 16.00 23.52
N GLY A 182 12.04 16.71 24.59
CA GLY A 182 12.48 16.39 25.95
C GLY A 182 11.81 15.12 26.47
N GLY A 183 12.53 14.28 27.20
CA GLY A 183 12.00 13.15 27.95
C GLY A 183 11.81 11.86 27.17
N ALA A 184 11.86 11.83 25.86
CA ALA A 184 11.75 10.58 25.10
C ALA A 184 13.10 9.88 24.96
N ASN A 185 13.08 8.54 24.97
CA ASN A 185 14.28 7.74 24.79
C ASN A 185 14.81 7.87 23.36
N LEU A 186 16.12 8.12 23.25
CA LEU A 186 16.82 8.34 21.99
C LEU A 186 17.61 7.10 21.58
N PHE A 187 17.62 6.77 20.31
CA PHE A 187 18.64 5.91 19.73
C PHE A 187 19.93 6.72 19.58
N LYS A 188 20.93 6.39 20.39
CA LYS A 188 22.24 7.05 20.41
C LYS A 188 23.28 6.15 19.75
N PHE A 189 24.15 6.75 18.94
CA PHE A 189 25.23 6.01 18.24
C PHE A 189 26.42 6.92 17.95
N SER A 190 27.53 6.36 17.51
CA SER A 190 28.70 7.11 17.07
C SER A 190 28.62 7.35 15.56
N TYR A 191 28.75 8.61 15.15
CA TYR A 191 28.77 9.04 13.76
C TYR A 191 30.06 9.81 13.48
N PHE A 192 31.00 9.20 12.73
CA PHE A 192 32.35 9.75 12.50
C PHE A 192 33.03 10.20 13.82
N HIS A 193 33.05 9.34 14.82
CA HIS A 193 33.61 9.55 16.17
C HIS A 193 32.92 10.67 17.01
N LYS A 194 31.77 11.18 16.56
CA LYS A 194 30.95 12.13 17.32
C LYS A 194 29.65 11.45 17.78
N PRO A 195 29.11 11.81 18.95
CA PRO A 195 27.81 11.31 19.37
C PRO A 195 26.71 11.84 18.44
N ALA A 196 25.81 10.96 18.04
CA ALA A 196 24.64 11.29 17.24
C ALA A 196 23.41 10.54 17.74
N VAL A 197 22.24 11.01 17.32
CA VAL A 197 20.94 10.42 17.64
C VAL A 197 20.09 10.32 16.38
N LEU A 198 19.15 9.36 16.37
CA LEU A 198 18.10 9.31 15.36
C LEU A 198 16.98 10.30 15.73
N ALA A 199 16.41 10.95 14.72
CA ALA A 199 15.37 11.96 14.88
C ALA A 199 14.06 11.35 15.43
N GLN A 200 13.53 11.92 16.50
CA GLN A 200 12.24 11.55 17.09
C GLN A 200 11.07 12.23 16.39
N SER A 201 11.30 13.40 15.82
CA SER A 201 10.40 14.18 14.97
C SER A 201 11.23 15.20 14.19
N PRO A 202 10.69 15.81 13.12
CA PRO A 202 11.35 16.90 12.41
C PRO A 202 11.24 18.27 13.11
N GLN A 203 10.95 18.32 14.42
CA GLN A 203 10.53 19.54 15.13
C GLN A 203 11.46 20.74 14.92
N PHE A 204 12.77 20.58 15.07
CA PHE A 204 13.72 21.70 14.87
C PHE A 204 13.62 22.29 13.45
N TYR A 205 13.49 21.43 12.48
CA TYR A 205 13.44 21.83 11.07
C TYR A 205 12.07 22.40 10.70
N LYS A 206 10.98 21.85 11.21
CA LYS A 206 9.64 22.38 10.98
C LYS A 206 9.56 23.82 11.50
N GLN A 207 10.00 24.07 12.75
CA GLN A 207 10.02 25.42 13.33
C GLN A 207 10.88 26.38 12.52
N MET A 208 12.06 25.95 12.08
CA MET A 208 12.93 26.77 11.25
C MET A 208 12.28 27.11 9.90
N MET A 209 11.67 26.12 9.27
CA MET A 209 11.11 26.26 7.92
C MET A 209 9.75 26.98 7.89
N VAL A 210 9.02 27.03 8.99
CA VAL A 210 7.85 27.92 9.14
C VAL A 210 8.27 29.37 8.99
N GLY A 211 9.45 29.77 9.50
CA GLY A 211 9.99 31.11 9.27
C GLY A 211 10.35 31.43 7.81
N VAL A 212 10.29 30.43 6.91
CA VAL A 212 10.62 30.56 5.48
C VAL A 212 9.36 30.43 4.62
N PHE A 213 8.46 29.49 4.95
CA PHE A 213 7.32 29.12 4.12
C PHE A 213 5.96 29.27 4.81
N ASP A 214 5.90 29.77 6.03
CA ASP A 214 4.71 29.96 6.86
C ASP A 214 4.01 28.64 7.24
N ARG A 215 3.89 27.70 6.32
CA ARG A 215 3.24 26.41 6.47
C ARG A 215 4.08 25.31 5.84
N VAL A 216 4.45 24.31 6.63
CA VAL A 216 5.29 23.20 6.17
C VAL A 216 4.79 21.88 6.68
N PHE A 217 5.12 20.80 5.95
CA PHE A 217 4.86 19.44 6.40
C PHE A 217 5.96 18.49 5.95
N GLU A 218 6.04 17.35 6.62
CA GLU A 218 6.92 16.25 6.24
C GLU A 218 6.20 14.92 6.41
N THR A 219 6.39 14.03 5.46
CA THR A 219 6.09 12.61 5.58
C THR A 219 7.40 11.85 5.59
N GLY A 220 7.78 11.28 6.73
CA GLY A 220 9.08 10.63 6.85
C GLY A 220 9.25 9.74 8.06
N PRO A 221 10.34 8.94 8.12
CA PRO A 221 10.61 8.07 9.24
C PRO A 221 11.00 8.88 10.49
N VAL A 222 10.52 8.42 11.64
CA VAL A 222 10.91 8.91 12.96
C VAL A 222 11.20 7.74 13.88
N PHE A 223 12.03 7.95 14.91
CA PHE A 223 12.61 6.93 15.73
C PHE A 223 12.42 7.23 17.21
N ARG A 224 11.82 6.30 17.96
CA ARG A 224 11.62 6.43 19.40
C ARG A 224 12.10 5.19 20.11
N ALA A 225 13.14 5.27 20.93
CA ALA A 225 13.70 4.15 21.67
C ALA A 225 12.82 3.77 22.88
N GLU A 226 11.52 3.60 22.65
CA GLU A 226 10.59 3.21 23.70
C GLU A 226 10.79 1.75 24.09
N LYS A 227 10.83 1.47 25.40
CA LYS A 227 11.02 0.11 25.94
C LYS A 227 9.75 -0.73 25.95
N HIS A 228 8.62 -0.19 25.49
CA HIS A 228 7.34 -0.87 25.50
C HIS A 228 7.18 -1.77 24.26
N ASN A 229 6.96 -3.05 24.47
CA ASN A 229 6.62 -3.99 23.40
C ASN A 229 5.09 -4.20 23.36
N THR A 230 4.38 -3.27 22.76
CA THR A 230 2.93 -3.36 22.58
C THR A 230 2.56 -3.15 21.12
N LYS A 231 1.37 -3.57 20.72
CA LYS A 231 0.85 -3.35 19.35
C LYS A 231 0.74 -1.87 18.94
N ARG A 232 0.86 -0.95 19.90
CA ARG A 232 0.74 0.50 19.69
C ARG A 232 2.07 1.26 19.73
N HIS A 233 3.16 0.60 20.13
CA HIS A 233 4.48 1.23 20.24
C HIS A 233 5.43 0.63 19.21
N LEU A 234 5.86 1.47 18.27
CA LEU A 234 6.86 1.15 17.27
C LEU A 234 8.08 2.03 17.50
N ASN A 235 9.26 1.43 17.40
CA ASN A 235 10.51 2.17 17.53
C ASN A 235 10.87 2.97 16.27
N GLU A 236 10.31 2.60 15.14
CA GLU A 236 10.41 3.29 13.87
C GLU A 236 9.04 3.29 13.18
N TYR A 237 8.60 4.45 12.70
CA TYR A 237 7.35 4.58 11.95
C TYR A 237 7.39 5.80 11.03
N THR A 238 6.55 5.80 10.00
CA THR A 238 6.34 6.96 9.15
C THR A 238 5.44 7.97 9.87
N SER A 239 5.98 9.15 10.16
CA SER A 239 5.24 10.25 10.75
C SER A 239 4.61 11.12 9.66
N LEU A 240 3.44 11.65 9.97
CA LEU A 240 2.74 12.68 9.20
C LEU A 240 2.76 13.95 10.06
N ASP A 241 3.69 14.82 9.79
CA ASP A 241 3.96 16.01 10.59
C ASP A 241 3.66 17.28 9.80
N PHE A 242 2.96 18.25 10.39
CA PHE A 242 2.84 19.59 9.84
C PHE A 242 3.11 20.65 10.90
N GLU A 243 3.44 21.84 10.46
CA GLU A 243 3.67 23.03 11.30
C GLU A 243 3.14 24.24 10.54
N MET A 244 2.49 25.18 11.26
CA MET A 244 2.00 26.41 10.67
C MET A 244 2.22 27.60 11.61
N GLY A 245 2.63 28.70 11.02
CA GLY A 245 2.77 29.99 11.67
C GLY A 245 1.57 30.90 11.46
N TYR A 246 1.62 32.09 12.06
CA TYR A 246 0.59 33.13 11.94
C TYR A 246 -0.82 32.65 12.30
N ILE A 247 -0.90 31.85 13.38
CA ILE A 247 -2.15 31.37 13.94
C ILE A 247 -2.54 32.20 15.14
N ASP A 248 -3.82 32.48 15.30
CA ASP A 248 -4.34 33.22 16.45
C ASP A 248 -4.72 32.29 17.61
N SER A 249 -4.99 31.02 17.30
CA SER A 249 -5.41 30.07 18.31
C SER A 249 -5.09 28.62 17.98
N PHE A 250 -5.14 27.75 19.00
CA PHE A 250 -4.93 26.31 18.85
C PHE A 250 -6.04 25.63 18.03
N GLU A 251 -7.25 26.20 18.02
CA GLU A 251 -8.40 25.72 17.26
C GLU A 251 -8.13 25.66 15.76
N GLU A 252 -7.25 26.50 15.23
CA GLU A 252 -6.84 26.47 13.82
C GLU A 252 -6.05 25.18 13.49
N ILE A 253 -5.18 24.76 14.40
CA ILE A 253 -4.47 23.47 14.27
C ILE A 253 -5.45 22.30 14.31
N MET A 254 -6.40 22.34 15.26
CA MET A 254 -7.45 21.31 15.36
C MET A 254 -8.35 21.28 14.11
N ALA A 255 -8.68 22.44 13.56
CA ALA A 255 -9.45 22.52 12.32
C ALA A 255 -8.70 21.91 11.13
N MET A 256 -7.39 22.17 11.01
CA MET A 256 -6.53 21.60 9.98
C MET A 256 -6.44 20.07 10.10
N GLU A 257 -6.21 19.56 11.31
CA GLU A 257 -6.19 18.11 11.56
C GLU A 257 -7.54 17.46 11.26
N THR A 258 -8.62 18.08 11.70
CA THR A 258 -10.00 17.59 11.44
C THR A 258 -10.31 17.56 9.95
N GLY A 259 -9.94 18.60 9.22
CA GLY A 259 -10.12 18.67 7.77
C GLY A 259 -9.32 17.58 7.04
N PHE A 260 -8.08 17.35 7.42
CA PHE A 260 -7.28 16.24 6.91
C PHE A 260 -7.95 14.89 7.16
N LEU A 261 -8.42 14.61 8.37
CA LEU A 261 -9.07 13.34 8.69
C LEU A 261 -10.37 13.13 7.87
N GLN A 262 -11.16 14.19 7.68
CA GLN A 262 -12.34 14.14 6.84
C GLN A 262 -12.01 13.86 5.37
N TYR A 263 -10.98 14.53 4.85
CA TYR A 263 -10.48 14.32 3.50
C TYR A 263 -9.97 12.88 3.31
N ALA A 264 -9.17 12.37 4.25
CA ALA A 264 -8.64 11.01 4.22
C ALA A 264 -9.76 9.96 4.22
N VAL A 265 -10.80 10.13 5.05
CA VAL A 265 -11.96 9.23 5.08
C VAL A 265 -12.69 9.26 3.75
N ALA A 266 -12.91 10.44 3.17
CA ALA A 266 -13.57 10.57 1.87
C ALA A 266 -12.78 9.89 0.74
N LEU A 267 -11.46 10.11 0.69
CA LEU A 267 -10.56 9.46 -0.26
C LEU A 267 -10.58 7.93 -0.12
N LEU A 268 -10.49 7.43 1.11
CA LEU A 268 -10.54 5.99 1.39
C LEU A 268 -11.86 5.36 0.93
N GLN A 269 -12.99 6.01 1.18
CA GLN A 269 -14.29 5.52 0.76
C GLN A 269 -14.47 5.54 -0.75
N LYS A 270 -13.88 6.51 -1.44
CA LYS A 270 -13.99 6.67 -2.88
C LYS A 270 -13.04 5.75 -3.64
N ASP A 271 -11.74 5.83 -3.35
CA ASP A 271 -10.69 5.23 -4.18
C ASP A 271 -10.18 3.88 -3.66
N TYR A 272 -10.42 3.57 -2.35
CA TYR A 272 -9.90 2.38 -1.67
C TYR A 272 -11.00 1.54 -0.99
N ALA A 273 -12.24 1.65 -1.48
CA ALA A 273 -13.39 0.92 -0.94
C ALA A 273 -13.19 -0.61 -0.95
N LYS A 274 -12.50 -1.12 -1.96
CA LYS A 274 -12.16 -2.54 -2.09
C LYS A 274 -11.25 -3.01 -0.94
N GLU A 275 -10.22 -2.25 -0.63
CA GLU A 275 -9.27 -2.56 0.45
C GLU A 275 -9.94 -2.47 1.83
N LEU A 276 -10.81 -1.48 2.04
CA LEU A 276 -11.61 -1.39 3.26
C LEU A 276 -12.52 -2.62 3.42
N GLN A 277 -13.16 -3.08 2.36
CA GLN A 277 -14.00 -4.27 2.37
C GLN A 277 -13.18 -5.53 2.68
N ILE A 278 -12.01 -5.69 2.05
CA ILE A 278 -11.09 -6.81 2.28
C ILE A 278 -10.65 -6.86 3.75
N LEU A 279 -10.35 -5.72 4.34
CA LEU A 279 -9.94 -5.60 5.73
C LEU A 279 -11.13 -5.60 6.71
N LYS A 280 -12.37 -5.59 6.22
CA LYS A 280 -13.63 -5.48 7.00
C LYS A 280 -13.67 -4.23 7.87
N VAL A 281 -13.09 -3.13 7.39
CA VAL A 281 -13.12 -1.82 8.07
C VAL A 281 -14.33 -1.04 7.60
N GLN A 282 -15.16 -0.60 8.55
CA GLN A 282 -16.27 0.33 8.30
C GLN A 282 -15.91 1.72 8.81
N LEU A 283 -15.76 2.67 7.90
CA LEU A 283 -15.56 4.07 8.25
C LEU A 283 -16.93 4.72 8.47
N ARG A 284 -17.20 5.21 9.70
CA ARG A 284 -18.45 5.93 10.02
C ARG A 284 -18.29 7.42 9.74
N ARG A 285 -19.25 8.03 9.04
CA ARG A 285 -19.29 9.45 8.70
C ARG A 285 -19.76 10.36 9.87
N ASN A 286 -19.70 9.95 11.11
CA ASN A 286 -20.24 10.74 12.21
C ASN A 286 -19.26 11.83 12.69
N TYR A 287 -19.00 12.81 11.84
CA TYR A 287 -18.36 14.08 12.23
C TYR A 287 -19.40 15.22 12.13
N GLY A 288 -20.46 15.14 12.93
CA GLY A 288 -21.43 16.22 13.07
C GLY A 288 -21.61 16.53 14.54
N ASN A 289 -21.34 17.80 14.90
CA ASN A 289 -21.55 18.40 16.22
C ASN A 289 -20.62 17.97 17.35
N GLY A 290 -19.42 18.56 17.42
CA GLY A 290 -18.82 19.04 18.66
C GLY A 290 -18.40 18.04 19.72
N ASN A 291 -18.32 16.75 19.46
CA ASN A 291 -17.86 15.81 20.48
C ASN A 291 -17.02 14.66 19.89
N ARG A 292 -15.77 14.63 20.34
CA ARG A 292 -14.78 13.54 20.29
C ARG A 292 -14.74 12.73 19.00
N ILE A 293 -13.62 12.89 18.27
CA ILE A 293 -13.20 11.95 17.22
C ILE A 293 -13.22 10.55 17.81
N PRO A 294 -14.10 9.65 17.38
CA PRO A 294 -14.00 8.26 17.83
C PRO A 294 -12.69 7.68 17.29
N PRO A 295 -11.96 6.89 18.06
CA PRO A 295 -10.71 6.30 17.60
C PRO A 295 -10.98 5.40 16.39
N VAL A 296 -10.61 5.87 15.20
CA VAL A 296 -10.71 5.15 13.92
C VAL A 296 -9.80 3.91 13.90
N CYS A 297 -9.01 3.68 14.96
CA CYS A 297 -7.84 2.80 14.96
C CYS A 297 -7.96 1.59 15.88
N HIS A 298 -9.14 1.02 16.12
CA HIS A 298 -9.20 -0.06 17.13
C HIS A 298 -8.83 -1.46 16.62
N GLU A 299 -8.57 -1.71 15.35
CA GLU A 299 -8.23 -3.07 14.89
C GLU A 299 -7.06 -3.20 13.88
N SER A 300 -6.42 -2.14 13.44
CA SER A 300 -5.18 -2.27 12.66
C SER A 300 -3.97 -1.83 13.47
N SER A 301 -3.09 -2.76 13.75
CA SER A 301 -1.94 -2.66 14.64
C SER A 301 -0.83 -1.69 14.20
N GLU A 302 -1.05 -0.80 13.26
CA GLU A 302 0.03 -0.04 12.61
C GLU A 302 -0.21 1.46 12.40
N ASN A 303 -1.38 2.03 12.77
CA ASN A 303 -1.65 3.44 12.52
C ASN A 303 -1.69 4.29 13.80
N ARG A 304 -0.61 5.02 14.06
CA ARG A 304 -0.49 5.99 15.15
C ARG A 304 -1.08 7.39 14.87
N ILE A 305 -1.74 7.60 13.74
CA ILE A 305 -2.35 8.90 13.42
C ILE A 305 -3.36 9.35 14.47
N CYS A 306 -3.95 8.41 15.23
CA CYS A 306 -4.98 8.71 16.24
C CYS A 306 -4.47 9.08 17.63
N LYS A 307 -3.17 9.07 17.91
CA LYS A 307 -2.69 9.27 19.29
C LYS A 307 -2.35 10.69 19.70
N ARG A 308 -2.18 11.62 18.76
CA ARG A 308 -1.78 12.99 19.12
C ARG A 308 -2.92 13.92 19.55
N SER A 309 -4.19 13.56 19.29
CA SER A 309 -5.32 14.37 19.80
C SER A 309 -5.69 14.09 21.26
N THR A 310 -5.09 13.08 21.91
CA THR A 310 -5.42 12.70 23.31
C THR A 310 -4.29 12.95 24.31
N ASP A 311 -3.09 13.31 23.88
CA ASP A 311 -1.95 13.55 24.79
C ASP A 311 -1.78 15.03 25.20
N PHE A 312 -2.79 15.87 24.97
CA PHE A 312 -2.81 17.26 25.41
C PHE A 312 -3.86 17.52 26.52
N GLU A 313 -4.10 16.56 27.42
CA GLU A 313 -4.69 16.82 28.71
C GLU A 313 -3.61 16.56 29.78
N ALA A 314 -2.85 17.59 30.15
CA ALA A 314 -2.34 18.01 31.46
C ALA A 314 -1.24 19.08 31.28
#